data_547f418b18f0d0853d4de3751b4196ad
#
_entry.id   547f418b18f0d0853d4de3751b4196ad
#
_cell.length_a   1.000
_cell.length_b   1.000
_cell.length_c   1.000
_cell.angle_alpha   90.00
_cell.angle_beta   90.00
_cell.angle_gamma   90.00
#
_symmetry.space_group_name_H-M   'P 1'
#
loop_
_entity.id
_entity.type
_entity.pdbx_description
1 polymer ?
#
loop_
_entity_poly.entity_id
_entity_poly.type
_entity_poly.pdbx_seq_one_letter_code
_entity_poly.pdbx_strand_id
1 'polypeptide(L)'
;MTTWLPMIGMTALPHVGGIYGGFITRKEVKNWYTTLNKPSWRPPNAAFPVVWTCLYTGMGYGSYLIWKELGGFTEDAVVPLGLYGLQLALNWAWTPIFFGAHKLKWALVEIVFLTGTVGATMASWYSISRTASLLLAPYLSWLCLATALNYCIWRDNPEKKDE
;
A
#
# COMPACT_ATOMS: atom_id res chain seq x y z
N MET A 1 -24.02 -14.52 -13.53
CA MET A 1 -23.16 -15.52 -14.08
C MET A 1 -21.70 -15.05 -14.14
N THR A 2 -21.47 -13.89 -14.72
CA THR A 2 -20.11 -13.35 -14.78
C THR A 2 -19.83 -12.34 -13.69
N THR A 3 -20.71 -12.27 -12.67
CA THR A 3 -20.55 -11.29 -11.59
C THR A 3 -19.31 -11.55 -10.73
N TRP A 4 -18.82 -12.79 -10.72
CA TRP A 4 -17.64 -13.11 -9.95
C TRP A 4 -16.34 -12.73 -10.68
N LEU A 5 -16.38 -12.51 -12.00
CA LEU A 5 -15.18 -12.10 -12.74
C LEU A 5 -14.67 -10.73 -12.31
N PRO A 6 -15.53 -9.69 -12.19
CA PRO A 6 -15.04 -8.42 -11.63
C PRO A 6 -14.52 -8.54 -10.22
N MET A 7 -15.16 -9.38 -9.40
CA MET A 7 -14.70 -9.61 -8.03
C MET A 7 -13.28 -10.20 -8.02
N ILE A 8 -13.05 -11.23 -8.83
CA ILE A 8 -11.73 -11.87 -8.89
C ILE A 8 -10.70 -10.90 -9.44
N GLY A 9 -11.03 -10.20 -10.54
CA GLY A 9 -10.10 -9.27 -11.17
C GLY A 9 -9.70 -8.12 -10.26
N MET A 10 -10.68 -7.51 -9.61
CA MET A 10 -10.41 -6.38 -8.72
C MET A 10 -9.68 -6.80 -7.46
N THR A 11 -9.99 -7.99 -6.94
CA THR A 11 -9.29 -8.53 -5.78
C THR A 11 -7.85 -8.89 -6.12
N ALA A 12 -7.61 -9.39 -7.32
CA ALA A 12 -6.28 -9.80 -7.75
C ALA A 12 -5.37 -8.63 -8.12
N LEU A 13 -5.95 -7.52 -8.57
CA LEU A 13 -5.17 -6.40 -9.13
C LEU A 13 -4.07 -5.88 -8.19
N PRO A 14 -4.34 -5.63 -6.90
CA PRO A 14 -3.28 -5.10 -6.04
C PRO A 14 -2.08 -6.04 -5.93
N HIS A 15 -2.31 -7.34 -6.07
CA HIS A 15 -1.24 -8.34 -5.94
C HIS A 15 -0.23 -8.25 -7.08
N VAL A 16 -0.62 -7.68 -8.22
CA VAL A 16 0.31 -7.53 -9.35
C VAL A 16 1.51 -6.67 -8.92
N GLY A 17 1.23 -5.52 -8.31
CA GLY A 17 2.30 -4.65 -7.81
C GLY A 17 3.03 -5.28 -6.65
N GLY A 18 2.32 -6.07 -5.82
CA GLY A 18 2.95 -6.77 -4.71
C GLY A 18 3.97 -7.79 -5.18
N ILE A 19 3.66 -8.52 -6.24
CA ILE A 19 4.59 -9.50 -6.81
C ILE A 19 5.82 -8.77 -7.38
N TYR A 20 5.58 -7.70 -8.15
CA TYR A 20 6.65 -6.90 -8.71
C TYR A 20 7.56 -6.35 -7.61
N GLY A 21 6.96 -5.74 -6.59
CA GLY A 21 7.72 -5.20 -5.47
C GLY A 21 8.45 -6.27 -4.69
N GLY A 22 7.86 -7.47 -4.62
CA GLY A 22 8.49 -8.60 -3.94
C GLY A 22 9.80 -9.02 -4.56
N PHE A 23 9.92 -8.95 -5.88
CA PHE A 23 11.19 -9.26 -6.54
C PHE A 23 12.27 -8.26 -6.14
N ILE A 24 11.92 -6.97 -6.11
CA ILE A 24 12.87 -5.92 -5.71
C ILE A 24 13.25 -6.10 -4.24
N THR A 25 12.26 -6.29 -3.38
CA THR A 25 12.48 -6.40 -1.94
C THR A 25 13.37 -7.59 -1.59
N ARG A 26 13.10 -8.75 -2.21
CA ARG A 26 13.85 -9.97 -1.89
C ARG A 26 15.34 -9.79 -2.13
N LYS A 27 15.69 -9.14 -3.23
CA LYS A 27 17.06 -8.89 -3.57
C LYS A 27 17.70 -7.92 -2.58
N GLU A 28 17.03 -6.81 -2.29
CA GLU A 28 17.60 -5.75 -1.49
C GLU A 28 17.62 -6.05 0.00
N VAL A 29 16.72 -6.90 0.47
CA VAL A 29 16.76 -7.30 1.88
C VAL A 29 18.07 -7.98 2.18
N LYS A 30 18.54 -8.85 1.29
CA LYS A 30 19.80 -9.56 1.50
C LYS A 30 21.01 -8.66 1.34
N ASN A 31 20.99 -7.74 0.38
CA ASN A 31 22.21 -7.04 -0.04
C ASN A 31 22.36 -5.66 0.61
N TRP A 32 21.25 -5.04 0.99
CA TRP A 32 21.27 -3.66 1.46
C TRP A 32 20.53 -3.46 2.78
N TYR A 33 19.30 -3.95 2.87
CA TYR A 33 18.44 -3.67 4.01
C TYR A 33 19.04 -4.17 5.33
N THR A 34 19.72 -5.30 5.29
CA THR A 34 20.36 -5.86 6.48
C THR A 34 21.50 -5.00 7.01
N THR A 35 22.03 -4.09 6.18
CA THR A 35 23.12 -3.20 6.60
C THR A 35 22.62 -1.96 7.33
N LEU A 36 21.31 -1.73 7.33
CA LEU A 36 20.74 -0.53 7.91
C LEU A 36 20.52 -0.67 9.41
N ASN A 37 20.60 0.46 10.11
CA ASN A 37 20.18 0.54 11.50
C ASN A 37 18.66 0.62 11.54
N LYS A 38 18.04 -0.29 12.28
CA LYS A 38 16.58 -0.42 12.31
C LYS A 38 16.09 -0.52 13.74
N PRO A 39 14.89 -0.01 14.03
CA PRO A 39 14.34 -0.14 15.39
C PRO A 39 14.07 -1.59 15.75
N SER A 40 14.22 -1.89 17.04
CA SER A 40 14.03 -3.25 17.55
C SER A 40 12.57 -3.69 17.50
N TRP A 41 11.65 -2.72 17.48
CA TRP A 41 10.21 -3.01 17.47
C TRP A 41 9.65 -3.33 16.08
N ARG A 42 10.51 -3.34 15.07
CA ARG A 42 10.02 -3.62 13.71
C ARG A 42 9.48 -5.04 13.59
N PRO A 43 8.48 -5.25 12.74
CA PRO A 43 7.99 -6.61 12.48
C PRO A 43 9.09 -7.47 11.85
N PRO A 44 9.05 -8.79 12.07
CA PRO A 44 10.00 -9.69 11.40
C PRO A 44 9.85 -9.61 9.90
N ASN A 45 10.95 -9.78 9.17
CA ASN A 45 10.90 -9.72 7.71
C ASN A 45 9.87 -10.69 7.12
N ALA A 46 9.72 -11.86 7.72
CA ALA A 46 8.80 -12.87 7.21
C ALA A 46 7.34 -12.44 7.33
N ALA A 47 7.02 -11.47 8.20
CA ALA A 47 5.65 -11.01 8.37
C ALA A 47 5.18 -10.16 7.20
N PHE A 48 6.10 -9.47 6.51
CA PHE A 48 5.73 -8.52 5.47
C PHE A 48 4.95 -9.14 4.31
N PRO A 49 5.42 -10.25 3.70
CA PRO A 49 4.64 -10.85 2.59
C PRO A 49 3.27 -11.32 3.04
N VAL A 50 3.15 -11.87 4.25
CA VAL A 50 1.88 -12.37 4.76
C VAL A 50 0.90 -11.20 4.96
N VAL A 51 1.36 -10.14 5.63
CA VAL A 51 0.52 -8.98 5.89
C VAL A 51 0.10 -8.32 4.59
N TRP A 52 1.05 -8.10 3.66
CA TRP A 52 0.71 -7.44 2.39
C TRP A 52 -0.25 -8.26 1.56
N THR A 53 -0.13 -9.59 1.58
CA THR A 53 -1.08 -10.45 0.87
C THR A 53 -2.49 -10.24 1.41
N CYS A 54 -2.64 -10.20 2.73
CA CYS A 54 -3.94 -9.96 3.36
C CYS A 54 -4.47 -8.57 3.04
N LEU A 55 -3.61 -7.55 3.11
CA LEU A 55 -4.02 -6.18 2.86
C LEU A 55 -4.43 -5.96 1.41
N TYR A 56 -3.68 -6.52 0.47
CA TYR A 56 -4.02 -6.40 -0.94
C TYR A 56 -5.34 -7.09 -1.25
N THR A 57 -5.57 -8.26 -0.64
CA THR A 57 -6.83 -8.96 -0.81
C THR A 57 -8.00 -8.13 -0.28
N GLY A 58 -7.83 -7.56 0.91
CA GLY A 58 -8.88 -6.75 1.52
C GLY A 58 -9.20 -5.51 0.71
N MET A 59 -8.17 -4.78 0.27
CA MET A 59 -8.42 -3.53 -0.47
C MET A 59 -9.00 -3.83 -1.85
N GLY A 60 -8.54 -4.89 -2.51
CA GLY A 60 -9.07 -5.25 -3.82
C GLY A 60 -10.52 -5.65 -3.74
N TYR A 61 -10.87 -6.46 -2.75
CA TYR A 61 -12.25 -6.85 -2.54
C TYR A 61 -13.10 -5.64 -2.17
N GLY A 62 -12.58 -4.74 -1.35
CA GLY A 62 -13.28 -3.51 -1.00
C GLY A 62 -13.58 -2.66 -2.22
N SER A 63 -12.63 -2.54 -3.15
CA SER A 63 -12.85 -1.77 -4.37
C SER A 63 -13.96 -2.40 -5.21
N TYR A 64 -14.03 -3.72 -5.22
CA TYR A 64 -15.12 -4.42 -5.89
C TYR A 64 -16.47 -4.08 -5.26
N LEU A 65 -16.55 -4.04 -3.94
CA LEU A 65 -17.80 -3.70 -3.25
C LEU A 65 -18.26 -2.28 -3.62
N ILE A 66 -17.33 -1.34 -3.73
CA ILE A 66 -17.65 0.02 -4.14
C ILE A 66 -18.16 0.03 -5.57
N TRP A 67 -17.45 -0.64 -6.47
CA TRP A 67 -17.83 -0.73 -7.87
C TRP A 67 -19.25 -1.31 -8.03
N LYS A 68 -19.50 -2.39 -7.29
CA LYS A 68 -20.80 -3.07 -7.35
C LYS A 68 -21.91 -2.18 -6.82
N GLU A 69 -21.67 -1.51 -5.69
CA GLU A 69 -22.67 -0.66 -5.05
C GLU A 69 -23.04 0.52 -5.95
N LEU A 70 -22.09 1.04 -6.72
CA LEU A 70 -22.32 2.18 -7.59
C LEU A 70 -22.82 1.79 -8.98
N GLY A 71 -22.99 0.50 -9.23
CA GLY A 71 -23.48 0.03 -10.52
C GLY A 71 -22.45 0.01 -11.62
N GLY A 72 -21.16 0.01 -11.27
CA GLY A 72 -20.08 -0.07 -12.24
C GLY A 72 -19.22 1.19 -12.22
N PHE A 73 -18.52 1.44 -13.34
CA PHE A 73 -17.67 2.62 -13.51
C PHE A 73 -18.54 3.80 -13.96
N THR A 74 -19.40 4.24 -13.06
CA THR A 74 -20.28 5.35 -13.29
C THR A 74 -19.59 6.66 -12.92
N GLU A 75 -20.28 7.77 -13.18
CA GLU A 75 -19.77 9.09 -12.80
C GLU A 75 -19.55 9.18 -11.29
N ASP A 76 -20.40 8.53 -10.52
CA ASP A 76 -20.26 8.53 -9.05
C ASP A 76 -19.06 7.75 -8.59
N ALA A 77 -18.47 6.92 -9.43
CA ALA A 77 -17.30 6.12 -9.08
C ALA A 77 -15.98 6.87 -9.28
N VAL A 78 -16.01 8.04 -9.95
CA VAL A 78 -14.78 8.76 -10.29
C VAL A 78 -13.96 9.10 -9.05
N VAL A 79 -14.58 9.68 -8.04
CA VAL A 79 -13.85 10.05 -6.82
C VAL A 79 -13.47 8.84 -5.98
N PRO A 80 -14.41 7.95 -5.59
CA PRO A 80 -14.02 6.84 -4.72
C PRO A 80 -13.05 5.86 -5.37
N LEU A 81 -13.21 5.54 -6.64
CA LEU A 81 -12.29 4.62 -7.30
C LEU A 81 -11.06 5.34 -7.84
N GLY A 82 -11.17 6.64 -8.14
CA GLY A 82 -10.01 7.44 -8.49
C GLY A 82 -9.04 7.57 -7.34
N LEU A 83 -9.54 7.84 -6.13
CA LEU A 83 -8.72 7.86 -4.93
C LEU A 83 -8.07 6.50 -4.68
N TYR A 84 -8.85 5.44 -4.87
CA TYR A 84 -8.32 4.09 -4.72
C TYR A 84 -7.19 3.82 -5.71
N GLY A 85 -7.39 4.19 -6.98
CA GLY A 85 -6.36 4.02 -8.01
C GLY A 85 -5.11 4.81 -7.69
N LEU A 86 -5.28 6.04 -7.20
CA LEU A 86 -4.14 6.88 -6.82
C LEU A 86 -3.36 6.26 -5.67
N GLN A 87 -4.05 5.81 -4.61
CA GLN A 87 -3.34 5.19 -3.50
C GLN A 87 -2.66 3.89 -3.91
N LEU A 88 -3.27 3.13 -4.83
CA LEU A 88 -2.65 1.91 -5.31
C LEU A 88 -1.37 2.20 -6.08
N ALA A 89 -1.38 3.22 -6.93
CA ALA A 89 -0.17 3.64 -7.64
C ALA A 89 0.90 4.11 -6.66
N LEU A 90 0.53 4.88 -5.66
CA LEU A 90 1.47 5.33 -4.63
C LEU A 90 2.02 4.16 -3.82
N ASN A 91 1.14 3.19 -3.52
CA ASN A 91 1.56 1.98 -2.81
C ASN A 91 2.61 1.22 -3.61
N TRP A 92 2.34 1.00 -4.90
CA TRP A 92 3.25 0.26 -5.76
C TRP A 92 4.57 1.01 -5.99
N ALA A 93 4.56 2.34 -5.91
CA ALA A 93 5.74 3.16 -6.14
C ALA A 93 6.71 3.15 -4.96
N TRP A 94 6.23 2.85 -3.75
CA TRP A 94 7.08 2.94 -2.56
C TRP A 94 8.27 1.99 -2.61
N THR A 95 8.04 0.73 -2.98
CA THR A 95 9.10 -0.28 -3.00
C THR A 95 10.26 0.10 -3.94
N PRO A 96 9.99 0.54 -5.19
CA PRO A 96 11.10 0.99 -6.03
C PRO A 96 11.87 2.16 -5.45
N ILE A 97 11.21 3.06 -4.73
CA ILE A 97 11.88 4.21 -4.15
C ILE A 97 12.74 3.80 -2.95
N PHE A 98 12.17 3.02 -2.04
CA PHE A 98 12.85 2.61 -0.81
C PHE A 98 13.92 1.57 -1.10
N PHE A 99 13.54 0.46 -1.72
CA PHE A 99 14.45 -0.66 -1.93
C PHE A 99 15.22 -0.57 -3.23
N GLY A 100 14.62 -0.05 -4.28
CA GLY A 100 15.28 0.02 -5.58
C GLY A 100 16.28 1.17 -5.67
N ALA A 101 15.85 2.37 -5.31
CA ALA A 101 16.69 3.57 -5.39
C ALA A 101 17.39 3.91 -4.09
N HIS A 102 17.05 3.24 -2.98
CA HIS A 102 17.61 3.48 -1.65
C HIS A 102 17.39 4.92 -1.17
N LYS A 103 16.30 5.54 -1.60
CA LYS A 103 15.97 6.94 -1.26
C LYS A 103 15.06 6.98 -0.04
N LEU A 104 15.65 6.85 1.15
CA LEU A 104 14.89 6.75 2.40
C LEU A 104 14.02 7.97 2.66
N LYS A 105 14.56 9.17 2.40
CA LYS A 105 13.82 10.41 2.60
C LYS A 105 12.63 10.51 1.65
N TRP A 106 12.85 10.23 0.37
CA TRP A 106 11.78 10.35 -0.62
C TRP A 106 10.74 9.25 -0.44
N ALA A 107 11.16 8.06 0.01
CA ALA A 107 10.22 7.01 0.36
C ALA A 107 9.34 7.46 1.53
N LEU A 108 9.90 8.17 2.51
CA LEU A 108 9.13 8.67 3.64
C LEU A 108 8.10 9.71 3.17
N VAL A 109 8.50 10.64 2.31
CA VAL A 109 7.58 11.63 1.76
C VAL A 109 6.44 10.91 1.03
N GLU A 110 6.79 9.93 0.23
CA GLU A 110 5.82 9.20 -0.58
C GLU A 110 4.82 8.46 0.30
N ILE A 111 5.30 7.77 1.35
CA ILE A 111 4.41 6.99 2.19
C ILE A 111 3.50 7.89 3.05
N VAL A 112 3.92 9.10 3.35
CA VAL A 112 3.06 10.07 4.04
C VAL A 112 1.89 10.45 3.13
N PHE A 113 2.17 10.76 1.86
CA PHE A 113 1.12 11.04 0.88
C PHE A 113 0.21 9.83 0.69
N LEU A 114 0.79 8.65 0.61
CA LEU A 114 0.03 7.41 0.49
C LEU A 114 -0.94 7.25 1.66
N THR A 115 -0.44 7.43 2.87
CA THR A 115 -1.25 7.27 4.07
C THR A 115 -2.43 8.24 4.07
N GLY A 116 -2.17 9.50 3.70
CA GLY A 116 -3.22 10.50 3.59
C GLY A 116 -4.26 10.14 2.53
N THR A 117 -3.79 9.63 1.39
CA THR A 117 -4.69 9.23 0.31
C THR A 117 -5.57 8.05 0.72
N VAL A 118 -5.02 7.10 1.47
CA VAL A 118 -5.80 5.97 1.98
C VAL A 118 -6.87 6.46 2.94
N GLY A 119 -6.52 7.41 3.81
CA GLY A 119 -7.51 8.03 4.70
C GLY A 119 -8.65 8.69 3.91
N ALA A 120 -8.31 9.43 2.86
CA ALA A 120 -9.30 10.05 2.00
C ALA A 120 -10.15 9.02 1.29
N THR A 121 -9.55 7.92 0.86
CA THR A 121 -10.27 6.82 0.22
C THR A 121 -11.29 6.23 1.19
N MET A 122 -10.88 5.97 2.44
CA MET A 122 -11.79 5.46 3.45
C MET A 122 -12.96 6.40 3.70
N ALA A 123 -12.68 7.70 3.79
CA ALA A 123 -13.73 8.70 3.99
C ALA A 123 -14.72 8.69 2.84
N SER A 124 -14.21 8.60 1.61
CA SER A 124 -15.04 8.54 0.41
C SER A 124 -15.90 7.26 0.37
N TRP A 125 -15.32 6.13 0.77
CA TRP A 125 -15.99 4.84 0.70
C TRP A 125 -17.04 4.65 1.79
N TYR A 126 -16.90 5.31 2.93
CA TYR A 126 -17.69 5.02 4.11
C TYR A 126 -19.20 5.20 3.85
N SER A 127 -19.59 6.24 3.13
CA SER A 127 -20.99 6.50 2.83
C SER A 127 -21.53 5.58 1.74
N ILE A 128 -20.64 4.95 0.96
CA ILE A 128 -21.06 4.05 -0.12
C ILE A 128 -21.18 2.62 0.41
N SER A 129 -20.16 2.16 1.11
CA SER A 129 -20.13 0.83 1.71
C SER A 129 -19.25 0.89 2.95
N ARG A 130 -19.87 0.81 4.11
CA ARG A 130 -19.13 0.82 5.38
C ARG A 130 -18.16 -0.36 5.44
N THR A 131 -18.60 -1.53 4.96
CA THR A 131 -17.74 -2.71 4.94
C THR A 131 -16.49 -2.47 4.12
N ALA A 132 -16.63 -1.91 2.92
CA ALA A 132 -15.48 -1.63 2.06
C ALA A 132 -14.51 -0.66 2.74
N SER A 133 -15.03 0.40 3.36
CA SER A 133 -14.20 1.36 4.06
C SER A 133 -13.45 0.70 5.20
N LEU A 134 -14.14 -0.12 6.00
CA LEU A 134 -13.51 -0.78 7.15
C LEU A 134 -12.49 -1.83 6.74
N LEU A 135 -12.58 -2.37 5.54
CA LEU A 135 -11.56 -3.27 5.02
C LEU A 135 -10.21 -2.56 4.83
N LEU A 136 -10.23 -1.24 4.70
CA LEU A 136 -9.00 -0.45 4.60
C LEU A 136 -8.40 -0.08 5.96
N ALA A 137 -9.14 -0.30 7.06
CA ALA A 137 -8.65 0.08 8.39
C ALA A 137 -7.36 -0.64 8.78
N PRO A 138 -7.23 -1.97 8.60
CA PRO A 138 -5.95 -2.63 8.89
C PRO A 138 -4.82 -2.11 8.00
N TYR A 139 -5.14 -1.79 6.76
CA TYR A 139 -4.18 -1.24 5.82
C TYR A 139 -3.68 0.12 6.30
N LEU A 140 -4.60 1.01 6.69
CA LEU A 140 -4.22 2.32 7.21
C LEU A 140 -3.35 2.19 8.46
N SER A 141 -3.70 1.27 9.35
CA SER A 141 -2.90 1.01 10.56
C SER A 141 -1.51 0.54 10.21
N TRP A 142 -1.40 -0.37 9.23
CA TRP A 142 -0.11 -0.87 8.76
C TRP A 142 0.72 0.25 8.15
N LEU A 143 0.09 1.15 7.40
CA LEU A 143 0.79 2.28 6.79
C LEU A 143 1.32 3.25 7.84
N CYS A 144 0.59 3.44 8.94
CA CYS A 144 1.07 4.26 10.04
C CYS A 144 2.31 3.64 10.66
N LEU A 145 2.29 2.33 10.88
CA LEU A 145 3.46 1.60 11.37
C LEU A 145 4.62 1.71 10.39
N ALA A 146 4.35 1.50 9.11
CA ALA A 146 5.37 1.56 8.07
C ALA A 146 5.96 2.96 7.94
N THR A 147 5.13 3.99 8.11
CA THR A 147 5.61 5.37 8.08
C THR A 147 6.57 5.63 9.24
N ALA A 148 6.20 5.19 10.45
CA ALA A 148 7.06 5.32 11.61
C ALA A 148 8.37 4.57 11.41
N LEU A 149 8.29 3.37 10.85
CA LEU A 149 9.47 2.55 10.58
C LEU A 149 10.37 3.22 9.54
N ASN A 150 9.79 3.72 8.46
CA ASN A 150 10.53 4.42 7.41
C ASN A 150 11.22 5.67 7.98
N TYR A 151 10.51 6.39 8.85
CA TYR A 151 11.08 7.58 9.49
C TYR A 151 12.28 7.21 10.36
N CYS A 152 12.14 6.17 11.20
CA CYS A 152 13.22 5.76 12.08
C CYS A 152 14.44 5.28 11.31
N ILE A 153 14.21 4.53 10.23
CA ILE A 153 15.31 4.06 9.40
C ILE A 153 16.01 5.24 8.73
N TRP A 154 15.24 6.19 8.20
CA TRP A 154 15.82 7.39 7.59
C TRP A 154 16.63 8.20 8.61
N ARG A 155 16.07 8.40 9.79
CA ARG A 155 16.74 9.17 10.84
C ARG A 155 18.06 8.52 11.28
N ASP A 156 18.05 7.18 11.39
CA ASP A 156 19.18 6.44 11.96
C ASP A 156 20.22 6.00 10.92
N ASN A 157 19.98 6.32 9.65
CA ASN A 157 20.88 5.98 8.55
C ASN A 157 21.07 7.21 7.68
N PRO A 158 21.95 8.15 8.07
CA PRO A 158 22.13 9.38 7.30
C PRO A 158 22.49 9.06 5.85
N GLU A 159 21.79 9.71 4.95
CA GLU A 159 22.04 9.52 3.53
C GLU A 159 23.32 10.23 3.13
N LYS A 160 23.95 9.74 2.05
CA LYS A 160 25.11 10.40 1.50
C LYS A 160 24.74 11.79 0.98
N LYS A 161 25.72 12.68 0.94
CA LYS A 161 25.46 14.05 0.52
C LYS A 161 24.91 14.15 -0.88
N ASP A 162 25.28 13.22 -1.74
CA ASP A 162 24.81 13.22 -3.12
C ASP A 162 23.35 12.81 -3.26
N GLU A 163 22.75 12.40 -2.17
CA GLU A 163 21.37 11.98 -2.17
C GLU A 163 20.47 13.11 -1.71
#